data_16f857611538729b7b030b03eea4ef81
#
_entry.id   16f857611538729b7b030b03eea4ef81
#
_cell.length_a   1.000
_cell.length_b   1.000
_cell.length_c   1.000
_cell.angle_alpha   90.00
_cell.angle_beta   90.00
_cell.angle_gamma   90.00
#
_symmetry.space_group_name_H-M   'P 1'
#
loop_
_entity.id
_entity.type
_entity.pdbx_description
1 polymer ?
#
loop_
_entity_poly.entity_id
_entity_poly.type
_entity_poly.pdbx_seq_one_letter_code
_entity_poly.pdbx_strand_id
1 'polypeptide(L)'
;MGLIYTGENDSRLRELTVTRAIAAMPVAGRYRVIDFLVSSMVNGGMKNIGVITQKNYHSLMDHLGSGKEWDLHGKNDGLHILPPFLTRENVGLYPGLLDALRSNNNFLIRSKQETLVLSNSTIIYNAHLDDLVQFYRDTSADVTLMYTKDPTMKRDEYGTYLSLDKSGNVTDMEVQPTHPAYDDVYMGVLVIKRELLRDLVDKAVSHGLHSLDRDVLLRLVQDKSAKINACEYKGKCWLIDSVQSYFRFNMDILDPKLRKSLFRDELPVFTKVRDEMPACYGDNATVINSLVADGCQIEGTVENSVLFRGVKIAPGAYVKNCIIMQDGQAHEGAYIENCILDKQAVIKRNARLIGPEAYPIVIGKDVVI
;
A
#
# COMPACT_ATOMS: atom_id res chain seq x y z
N MET A 1 -4.69 7.87 -17.16
CA MET A 1 -4.36 8.54 -15.90
C MET A 1 -4.48 7.55 -14.75
N GLY A 2 -3.75 7.79 -13.66
CA GLY A 2 -3.87 7.02 -12.43
C GLY A 2 -4.58 7.79 -11.33
N LEU A 3 -5.28 7.08 -10.46
CA LEU A 3 -5.87 7.64 -9.26
C LEU A 3 -5.70 6.65 -8.11
N ILE A 4 -5.12 7.10 -7.00
CA ILE A 4 -4.88 6.27 -5.82
C ILE A 4 -5.69 6.84 -4.66
N TYR A 5 -6.48 6.01 -4.01
CA TYR A 5 -7.21 6.37 -2.79
C TYR A 5 -6.45 5.87 -1.57
N THR A 6 -6.27 6.74 -0.57
CA THR A 6 -5.51 6.43 0.65
C THR A 6 -6.34 6.60 1.93
N GLY A 7 -7.65 6.51 1.81
CA GLY A 7 -8.59 6.67 2.92
C GLY A 7 -9.16 5.35 3.45
N GLU A 8 -8.46 4.23 3.26
CA GLU A 8 -8.91 2.92 3.71
C GLU A 8 -8.91 2.80 5.25
N ASN A 9 -9.64 1.80 5.73
CA ASN A 9 -9.71 1.51 7.17
C ASN A 9 -8.37 0.98 7.69
N ASP A 10 -7.76 1.72 8.62
CA ASP A 10 -6.47 1.45 9.22
C ASP A 10 -6.56 0.94 10.68
N SER A 11 -7.75 0.71 11.20
CA SER A 11 -7.97 0.36 12.61
C SER A 11 -7.20 -0.88 13.09
N ARG A 12 -6.92 -1.83 12.20
CA ARG A 12 -6.18 -3.06 12.50
C ARG A 12 -4.66 -2.89 12.50
N LEU A 13 -4.16 -1.73 12.04
CA LEU A 13 -2.73 -1.37 12.10
C LEU A 13 -2.35 -0.63 13.38
N ARG A 14 -3.35 -0.21 14.17
CA ARG A 14 -3.21 0.34 15.52
C ARG A 14 -2.16 1.45 15.60
N GLU A 15 -1.11 1.26 16.42
CA GLU A 15 -0.07 2.25 16.69
C GLU A 15 0.68 2.69 15.43
N LEU A 16 0.77 1.82 14.41
CA LEU A 16 1.52 2.10 13.18
C LEU A 16 0.90 3.19 12.31
N THR A 17 -0.41 3.46 12.46
CA THR A 17 -1.15 4.45 11.65
C THR A 17 -1.66 5.64 12.44
N VAL A 18 -1.34 5.77 13.72
CA VAL A 18 -1.72 6.92 14.55
C VAL A 18 -1.28 8.26 13.94
N THR A 19 -0.08 8.29 13.34
CA THR A 19 0.52 9.52 12.78
C THR A 19 0.68 9.51 11.26
N ARG A 20 0.31 8.45 10.58
CA ARG A 20 0.49 8.29 9.13
C ARG A 20 -0.60 7.43 8.50
N ALA A 21 -0.92 7.70 7.23
CA ALA A 21 -1.78 6.82 6.42
C ALA A 21 -1.05 5.51 6.06
N ILE A 22 -1.81 4.44 5.72
CA ILE A 22 -1.27 3.14 5.27
C ILE A 22 -0.29 3.33 4.10
N ALA A 23 -0.67 4.14 3.12
CA ALA A 23 0.16 4.49 1.96
C ALA A 23 1.56 5.02 2.34
N ALA A 24 1.70 5.66 3.50
CA ALA A 24 2.95 6.23 3.99
C ALA A 24 3.74 5.31 4.91
N MET A 25 3.27 4.08 5.16
CA MET A 25 3.97 3.12 6.02
C MET A 25 5.31 2.71 5.41
N PRO A 26 6.41 2.75 6.20
CA PRO A 26 7.72 2.29 5.76
C PRO A 26 7.72 0.77 5.55
N VAL A 27 8.30 0.29 4.45
CA VAL A 27 8.38 -1.13 4.11
C VAL A 27 9.72 -1.46 3.44
N ALA A 28 10.15 -2.72 3.55
CA ALA A 28 11.36 -3.24 2.88
C ALA A 28 12.62 -2.36 3.09
N GLY A 29 12.82 -1.82 4.30
CA GLY A 29 14.02 -1.09 4.72
C GLY A 29 14.10 0.37 4.22
N ARG A 30 13.54 0.74 3.08
CA ARG A 30 13.68 2.09 2.50
C ARG A 30 12.46 2.64 1.77
N TYR A 31 11.50 1.79 1.38
CA TYR A 31 10.32 2.16 0.60
C TYR A 31 9.15 2.54 1.51
N ARG A 32 8.07 3.02 0.88
CA ARG A 32 6.73 3.11 1.46
C ARG A 32 5.73 2.37 0.57
N VAL A 33 4.59 2.00 1.12
CA VAL A 33 3.55 1.28 0.36
C VAL A 33 3.17 1.99 -0.94
N ILE A 34 3.05 3.31 -0.90
CA ILE A 34 2.69 4.14 -2.07
C ILE A 34 3.70 4.05 -3.22
N ASP A 35 4.98 3.78 -2.92
CA ASP A 35 6.04 3.75 -3.94
C ASP A 35 5.79 2.67 -4.99
N PHE A 36 5.28 1.51 -4.58
CA PHE A 36 4.95 0.40 -5.48
C PHE A 36 3.79 0.75 -6.42
N LEU A 37 2.77 1.44 -5.89
CA LEU A 37 1.60 1.83 -6.66
C LEU A 37 1.93 2.90 -7.70
N VAL A 38 2.61 3.97 -7.26
CA VAL A 38 3.02 5.05 -8.17
C VAL A 38 4.01 4.52 -9.21
N SER A 39 4.97 3.68 -8.81
CA SER A 39 5.94 3.09 -9.74
C SER A 39 5.26 2.18 -10.77
N SER A 40 4.30 1.33 -10.38
CA SER A 40 3.54 0.51 -11.32
C SER A 40 2.73 1.36 -12.30
N MET A 41 2.16 2.49 -11.85
CA MET A 41 1.46 3.43 -12.74
C MET A 41 2.41 4.12 -13.72
N VAL A 42 3.56 4.57 -13.26
CA VAL A 42 4.58 5.23 -14.11
C VAL A 42 5.18 4.23 -15.10
N ASN A 43 5.54 3.04 -14.67
CA ASN A 43 6.02 1.97 -15.54
C ASN A 43 4.97 1.58 -16.61
N GLY A 44 3.67 1.67 -16.27
CA GLY A 44 2.55 1.53 -17.22
C GLY A 44 2.27 2.80 -18.07
N GLY A 45 3.21 3.74 -18.13
CA GLY A 45 3.14 4.94 -19.00
C GLY A 45 2.20 6.04 -18.51
N MET A 46 1.73 6.01 -17.26
CA MET A 46 0.83 7.04 -16.73
C MET A 46 1.64 8.25 -16.23
N LYS A 47 1.36 9.42 -16.81
CA LYS A 47 2.04 10.70 -16.48
C LYS A 47 1.18 11.64 -15.65
N ASN A 48 -0.11 11.37 -15.49
CA ASN A 48 -1.05 12.16 -14.69
C ASN A 48 -1.61 11.25 -13.60
N ILE A 49 -1.16 11.44 -12.36
CA ILE A 49 -1.53 10.59 -11.21
C ILE A 49 -2.06 11.47 -10.08
N GLY A 50 -3.29 11.19 -9.64
CA GLY A 50 -3.91 11.79 -8.46
C GLY A 50 -3.79 10.87 -7.25
N VAL A 51 -3.46 11.42 -6.09
CA VAL A 51 -3.45 10.70 -4.81
C VAL A 51 -4.46 11.38 -3.89
N ILE A 52 -5.65 10.77 -3.75
CA ILE A 52 -6.69 11.24 -2.84
C ILE A 52 -6.30 10.84 -1.42
N THR A 53 -6.15 11.83 -0.56
CA THR A 53 -5.76 11.63 0.84
C THR A 53 -6.95 11.91 1.77
N GLN A 54 -6.86 11.42 3.01
CA GLN A 54 -7.92 11.65 3.99
C GLN A 54 -7.35 12.12 5.34
N LYS A 55 -6.99 11.23 6.24
CA LYS A 55 -6.37 11.56 7.54
C LYS A 55 -4.88 11.24 7.53
N ASN A 56 -4.13 11.84 8.45
CA ASN A 56 -2.71 11.52 8.68
C ASN A 56 -1.81 11.61 7.43
N TYR A 57 -2.19 12.46 6.45
CA TYR A 57 -1.54 12.51 5.13
C TYR A 57 -0.24 13.34 5.09
N HIS A 58 0.11 14.05 6.17
CA HIS A 58 1.29 14.93 6.18
C HIS A 58 2.59 14.17 5.81
N SER A 59 2.80 13.01 6.44
CA SER A 59 3.95 12.14 6.14
C SER A 59 3.95 11.63 4.68
N LEU A 60 2.77 11.43 4.09
CA LEU A 60 2.62 11.02 2.69
C LEU A 60 2.99 12.17 1.76
N MET A 61 2.50 13.37 2.02
CA MET A 61 2.84 14.58 1.25
C MET A 61 4.34 14.87 1.27
N ASP A 62 4.97 14.79 2.45
CA ASP A 62 6.41 14.99 2.58
C ASP A 62 7.21 13.95 1.79
N HIS A 63 6.74 12.70 1.73
CA HIS A 63 7.39 11.64 0.97
C HIS A 63 7.27 11.84 -0.54
N LEU A 64 6.06 12.09 -1.01
CA LEU A 64 5.77 12.24 -2.44
C LEU A 64 6.36 13.54 -3.01
N GLY A 65 6.40 14.61 -2.22
CA GLY A 65 6.94 15.90 -2.63
C GLY A 65 6.32 16.40 -3.94
N SER A 66 7.15 16.74 -4.91
CA SER A 66 6.74 17.16 -6.27
C SER A 66 6.58 16.00 -7.25
N GLY A 67 6.78 14.76 -6.83
CA GLY A 67 6.78 13.59 -7.74
C GLY A 67 8.06 13.42 -8.56
N LYS A 68 9.13 14.16 -8.25
CA LYS A 68 10.40 14.16 -9.00
C LYS A 68 11.00 12.76 -9.14
N GLU A 69 10.95 11.96 -8.09
CA GLU A 69 11.54 10.62 -8.06
C GLU A 69 10.87 9.65 -9.05
N TRP A 70 9.64 9.96 -9.46
CA TRP A 70 8.86 9.20 -10.44
C TRP A 70 8.73 9.92 -11.79
N ASP A 71 9.52 10.99 -12.03
CA ASP A 71 9.39 11.85 -13.22
C ASP A 71 7.98 12.44 -13.43
N LEU A 72 7.28 12.71 -12.31
CA LEU A 72 5.90 13.25 -12.29
C LEU A 72 5.86 14.74 -11.90
N HIS A 73 6.83 15.54 -12.32
CA HIS A 73 6.91 16.98 -11.99
C HIS A 73 6.62 17.90 -13.19
N GLY A 74 5.92 17.37 -14.20
CA GLY A 74 5.54 18.11 -15.40
C GLY A 74 4.52 19.23 -15.16
N LYS A 75 4.48 20.25 -16.05
CA LYS A 75 3.56 21.38 -15.90
C LYS A 75 2.09 21.05 -16.21
N ASN A 76 1.83 20.12 -17.12
CA ASN A 76 0.48 19.80 -17.60
C ASN A 76 -0.04 18.49 -17.03
N ASP A 77 0.84 17.54 -16.81
CA ASP A 77 0.60 16.26 -16.18
C ASP A 77 1.58 16.14 -15.00
N GLY A 78 1.35 15.23 -14.07
CA GLY A 78 2.24 15.08 -12.93
C GLY A 78 1.57 14.39 -11.76
N LEU A 79 2.20 14.50 -10.61
CA LEU A 79 1.65 14.00 -9.35
C LEU A 79 0.82 15.09 -8.67
N HIS A 80 -0.45 14.77 -8.42
CA HIS A 80 -1.39 15.65 -7.76
C HIS A 80 -1.81 15.04 -6.42
N ILE A 81 -1.46 15.70 -5.32
CA ILE A 81 -1.97 15.31 -4.00
C ILE A 81 -3.28 16.04 -3.77
N LEU A 82 -4.33 15.27 -3.50
CA LEU A 82 -5.71 15.72 -3.40
C LEU A 82 -6.19 15.58 -1.94
N PRO A 83 -5.87 16.56 -1.07
CA PRO A 83 -6.29 16.52 0.33
C PRO A 83 -7.80 16.78 0.46
N PRO A 84 -8.42 16.41 1.58
CA PRO A 84 -9.83 16.70 1.81
C PRO A 84 -10.08 18.23 1.84
N PHE A 85 -11.07 18.67 1.05
CA PHE A 85 -11.51 20.06 1.08
C PHE A 85 -12.60 20.25 2.13
N LEU A 86 -12.39 21.19 3.02
CA LEU A 86 -13.45 21.67 3.91
C LEU A 86 -14.35 22.62 3.11
N THR A 87 -15.57 22.21 2.86
CA THR A 87 -16.63 23.05 2.26
C THR A 87 -17.79 23.12 3.22
N ARG A 88 -18.81 23.94 2.90
CA ARG A 88 -20.06 23.96 3.69
C ARG A 88 -20.78 22.62 3.71
N GLU A 89 -20.57 21.80 2.70
CA GLU A 89 -21.19 20.48 2.53
C GLU A 89 -20.28 19.34 3.05
N ASN A 90 -18.97 19.57 3.14
CA ASN A 90 -18.00 18.58 3.62
C ASN A 90 -17.20 19.19 4.79
N VAL A 91 -17.60 18.86 6.00
CA VAL A 91 -17.02 19.39 7.26
C VAL A 91 -16.04 18.40 7.91
N GLY A 92 -15.76 17.24 7.27
CA GLY A 92 -14.97 16.18 7.90
C GLY A 92 -14.28 15.23 6.92
N LEU A 93 -14.06 14.02 7.42
CA LEU A 93 -13.54 12.92 6.62
C LEU A 93 -14.62 12.43 5.65
N TYR A 94 -14.19 11.94 4.50
CA TYR A 94 -15.09 11.34 3.53
C TYR A 94 -15.72 10.06 4.12
N PRO A 95 -17.05 9.87 4.04
CA PRO A 95 -17.71 8.63 4.46
C PRO A 95 -17.22 7.41 3.68
N GLY A 96 -16.84 7.59 2.41
CA GLY A 96 -16.32 6.54 1.56
C GLY A 96 -15.57 7.05 0.33
N LEU A 97 -15.17 6.09 -0.53
CA LEU A 97 -14.44 6.39 -1.76
C LEU A 97 -15.28 7.25 -2.73
N LEU A 98 -16.60 7.02 -2.82
CA LEU A 98 -17.46 7.77 -3.73
C LEU A 98 -17.50 9.26 -3.36
N ASP A 99 -17.57 9.59 -2.06
CA ASP A 99 -17.54 10.96 -1.57
C ASP A 99 -16.21 11.64 -1.86
N ALA A 100 -15.12 10.90 -1.68
CA ALA A 100 -13.78 11.37 -1.99
C ALA A 100 -13.61 11.67 -3.49
N LEU A 101 -14.13 10.81 -4.36
CA LEU A 101 -14.13 11.01 -5.82
C LEU A 101 -14.98 12.23 -6.21
N ARG A 102 -16.18 12.37 -5.65
CA ARG A 102 -17.06 13.52 -5.91
C ARG A 102 -16.41 14.83 -5.48
N SER A 103 -15.82 14.88 -4.29
CA SER A 103 -15.11 16.07 -3.79
C SER A 103 -13.94 16.48 -4.67
N ASN A 104 -13.30 15.52 -5.34
CA ASN A 104 -12.17 15.74 -6.24
C ASN A 104 -12.56 15.74 -7.72
N ASN A 105 -13.85 15.92 -8.05
CA ASN A 105 -14.35 15.90 -9.43
C ASN A 105 -13.66 16.94 -10.34
N ASN A 106 -13.22 18.06 -9.79
CA ASN A 106 -12.47 19.07 -10.56
C ASN A 106 -11.14 18.51 -11.14
N PHE A 107 -10.47 17.61 -10.46
CA PHE A 107 -9.29 16.93 -10.99
C PHE A 107 -9.67 16.04 -12.17
N LEU A 108 -10.76 15.29 -12.06
CA LEU A 108 -11.28 14.45 -13.14
C LEU A 108 -11.70 15.27 -14.36
N ILE A 109 -12.39 16.41 -14.17
CA ILE A 109 -12.83 17.29 -15.26
C ILE A 109 -11.64 17.88 -16.01
N ARG A 110 -10.61 18.35 -15.31
CA ARG A 110 -9.42 18.99 -15.92
C ARG A 110 -8.49 17.99 -16.61
N SER A 111 -8.56 16.72 -16.26
CA SER A 111 -7.74 15.67 -16.86
C SER A 111 -8.18 15.39 -18.30
N LYS A 112 -7.20 15.22 -19.20
CA LYS A 112 -7.43 14.99 -20.64
C LYS A 112 -7.57 13.53 -21.01
N GLN A 113 -7.11 12.63 -20.16
CA GLN A 113 -7.09 11.19 -20.41
C GLN A 113 -8.50 10.61 -20.34
N GLU A 114 -8.87 9.80 -21.32
CA GLU A 114 -10.18 9.14 -21.39
C GLU A 114 -10.28 7.99 -20.38
N THR A 115 -9.21 7.20 -20.25
CA THR A 115 -9.15 6.00 -19.40
C THR A 115 -8.47 6.33 -18.07
N LEU A 116 -9.02 5.78 -17.00
CA LEU A 116 -8.54 5.92 -15.63
C LEU A 116 -8.26 4.55 -15.02
N VAL A 117 -7.11 4.42 -14.37
CA VAL A 117 -6.80 3.30 -13.46
C VAL A 117 -6.99 3.81 -12.04
N LEU A 118 -7.93 3.21 -11.32
CA LEU A 118 -8.17 3.48 -9.89
C LEU A 118 -7.56 2.36 -9.05
N SER A 119 -6.82 2.70 -8.01
CA SER A 119 -6.22 1.74 -7.07
C SER A 119 -6.45 2.18 -5.63
N ASN A 120 -6.69 1.21 -4.74
CA ASN A 120 -6.56 1.43 -3.30
C ASN A 120 -5.08 1.42 -2.90
N SER A 121 -4.77 1.74 -1.63
CA SER A 121 -3.38 1.82 -1.13
C SER A 121 -3.01 0.75 -0.10
N THR A 122 -3.78 -0.32 0.01
CA THR A 122 -3.54 -1.39 0.98
C THR A 122 -2.78 -2.59 0.42
N ILE A 123 -2.53 -2.62 -0.88
CA ILE A 123 -1.91 -3.77 -1.55
C ILE A 123 -0.56 -3.36 -2.15
N ILE A 124 0.47 -4.15 -1.86
CA ILE A 124 1.77 -4.05 -2.50
C ILE A 124 1.83 -5.07 -3.63
N TYR A 125 2.07 -4.59 -4.84
CA TYR A 125 2.31 -5.37 -6.05
C TYR A 125 3.27 -4.62 -6.96
N ASN A 126 3.82 -5.28 -7.96
CA ASN A 126 4.59 -4.65 -9.03
C ASN A 126 4.12 -5.24 -10.37
N ALA A 127 3.25 -4.51 -11.07
CA ALA A 127 2.51 -4.97 -12.25
C ALA A 127 2.75 -4.11 -13.48
N HIS A 128 2.67 -4.73 -14.64
CA HIS A 128 2.49 -4.05 -15.93
C HIS A 128 1.04 -3.56 -16.05
N LEU A 129 0.76 -2.35 -15.61
CA LEU A 129 -0.59 -1.79 -15.68
C LEU A 129 -1.00 -1.38 -17.11
N ASP A 130 -0.06 -1.25 -18.02
CA ASP A 130 -0.29 -1.14 -19.47
C ASP A 130 -0.98 -2.39 -20.04
N ASP A 131 -0.58 -3.60 -19.60
CA ASP A 131 -1.25 -4.85 -19.97
C ASP A 131 -2.71 -4.86 -19.51
N LEU A 132 -2.98 -4.39 -18.30
CA LEU A 132 -4.35 -4.28 -17.77
C LEU A 132 -5.19 -3.28 -18.59
N VAL A 133 -4.62 -2.13 -18.94
CA VAL A 133 -5.28 -1.12 -19.78
C VAL A 133 -5.48 -1.65 -21.21
N GLN A 134 -4.55 -2.42 -21.75
CA GLN A 134 -4.70 -3.04 -23.05
C GLN A 134 -5.80 -4.10 -23.05
N PHE A 135 -5.83 -4.97 -22.04
CA PHE A 135 -6.91 -5.95 -21.86
C PHE A 135 -8.29 -5.29 -21.78
N TYR A 136 -8.40 -4.16 -21.04
CA TYR A 136 -9.62 -3.38 -20.99
C TYR A 136 -10.08 -2.91 -22.38
N ARG A 137 -9.16 -2.40 -23.21
CA ARG A 137 -9.45 -1.93 -24.57
C ARG A 137 -9.88 -3.07 -25.50
N ASP A 138 -9.14 -4.18 -25.46
CA ASP A 138 -9.36 -5.34 -26.35
C ASP A 138 -10.70 -6.01 -26.09
N THR A 139 -11.12 -6.04 -24.83
CA THR A 139 -12.40 -6.65 -24.43
C THR A 139 -13.60 -5.72 -24.58
N SER A 140 -13.36 -4.42 -24.82
CA SER A 140 -14.43 -3.40 -24.89
C SER A 140 -15.39 -3.48 -23.71
N ALA A 141 -14.85 -3.70 -22.50
CA ALA A 141 -15.63 -3.70 -21.28
C ALA A 141 -15.89 -2.26 -20.79
N ASP A 142 -16.94 -2.06 -20.01
CA ASP A 142 -17.18 -0.79 -19.33
C ASP A 142 -16.26 -0.62 -18.12
N VAL A 143 -16.00 -1.73 -17.41
CA VAL A 143 -15.08 -1.80 -16.27
C VAL A 143 -14.26 -3.08 -16.35
N THR A 144 -12.95 -2.99 -16.09
CA THR A 144 -12.07 -4.15 -15.90
C THR A 144 -11.51 -4.15 -14.48
N LEU A 145 -11.72 -5.23 -13.75
CA LEU A 145 -11.21 -5.45 -12.40
C LEU A 145 -9.91 -6.24 -12.44
N MET A 146 -8.93 -5.91 -11.61
CA MET A 146 -7.75 -6.74 -11.41
C MET A 146 -7.96 -7.68 -10.22
N TYR A 147 -7.75 -8.98 -10.42
CA TYR A 147 -7.91 -9.99 -9.36
C TYR A 147 -6.71 -10.91 -9.26
N THR A 148 -6.62 -11.64 -8.15
CA THR A 148 -5.59 -12.64 -7.91
C THR A 148 -6.18 -13.93 -7.32
N LYS A 149 -5.51 -15.04 -7.60
CA LYS A 149 -5.80 -16.36 -7.01
C LYS A 149 -4.86 -16.71 -5.85
N ASP A 150 -4.03 -15.76 -5.41
CA ASP A 150 -3.14 -15.99 -4.28
C ASP A 150 -3.95 -16.23 -2.99
N PRO A 151 -3.88 -17.44 -2.41
CA PRO A 151 -4.66 -17.76 -1.21
C PRO A 151 -4.26 -16.91 0.01
N THR A 152 -3.06 -16.30 0.00
CA THR A 152 -2.62 -15.42 1.09
C THR A 152 -3.37 -14.08 1.10
N MET A 153 -4.09 -13.77 0.02
CA MET A 153 -4.92 -12.57 -0.10
C MET A 153 -6.34 -12.75 0.39
N LYS A 154 -6.80 -13.99 0.63
CA LYS A 154 -8.15 -14.28 1.13
C LYS A 154 -8.32 -13.78 2.57
N ARG A 155 -9.45 -13.13 2.83
CA ARG A 155 -9.83 -12.64 4.15
C ARG A 155 -11.35 -12.61 4.30
N ASP A 156 -11.84 -13.39 5.23
CA ASP A 156 -13.22 -13.33 5.65
C ASP A 156 -13.56 -11.91 6.17
N GLU A 157 -14.75 -11.43 5.90
CA GLU A 157 -15.30 -10.14 6.35
C GLU A 157 -14.61 -8.87 5.80
N TYR A 158 -13.48 -8.97 5.10
CA TYR A 158 -12.71 -7.78 4.63
C TYR A 158 -12.39 -7.78 3.15
N GLY A 159 -12.48 -8.92 2.47
CA GLY A 159 -12.17 -9.07 1.06
C GLY A 159 -13.37 -8.82 0.14
N THR A 160 -13.11 -8.60 -1.12
CA THR A 160 -14.09 -8.62 -2.20
C THR A 160 -13.73 -9.76 -3.14
N TYR A 161 -14.70 -10.62 -3.45
CA TYR A 161 -14.49 -11.87 -4.18
C TYR A 161 -15.32 -11.88 -5.46
N LEU A 162 -14.80 -12.50 -6.52
CA LEU A 162 -15.40 -12.50 -7.84
C LEU A 162 -15.75 -13.93 -8.28
N SER A 163 -16.88 -14.08 -8.94
CA SER A 163 -17.22 -15.24 -9.77
C SER A 163 -17.09 -14.87 -11.24
N LEU A 164 -16.36 -15.67 -12.00
CA LEU A 164 -16.08 -15.39 -13.41
C LEU A 164 -16.67 -16.49 -14.32
N ASP A 165 -17.14 -16.09 -15.48
CA ASP A 165 -17.46 -17.03 -16.54
C ASP A 165 -16.20 -17.48 -17.31
N LYS A 166 -16.36 -18.40 -18.27
CA LYS A 166 -15.26 -18.91 -19.09
C LYS A 166 -14.61 -17.84 -19.98
N SER A 167 -15.27 -16.72 -20.18
CA SER A 167 -14.80 -15.59 -21.00
C SER A 167 -14.16 -14.49 -20.16
N GLY A 168 -14.10 -14.68 -18.82
CA GLY A 168 -13.53 -13.71 -17.89
C GLY A 168 -14.48 -12.57 -17.51
N ASN A 169 -15.77 -12.67 -17.84
CA ASN A 169 -16.74 -11.68 -17.37
C ASN A 169 -17.12 -11.98 -15.90
N VAL A 170 -17.31 -10.93 -15.12
CA VAL A 170 -17.78 -11.04 -13.74
C VAL A 170 -19.27 -11.37 -13.73
N THR A 171 -19.63 -12.53 -13.20
CA THR A 171 -21.02 -13.02 -13.11
C THR A 171 -21.65 -12.77 -11.76
N ASP A 172 -20.83 -12.72 -10.71
CA ASP A 172 -21.24 -12.39 -9.34
C ASP A 172 -20.08 -11.80 -8.55
N MET A 173 -20.39 -11.11 -7.48
CA MET A 173 -19.41 -10.43 -6.63
C MET A 173 -19.87 -10.44 -5.18
N GLU A 174 -19.00 -10.85 -4.27
CA GLU A 174 -19.25 -10.80 -2.82
C GLU A 174 -18.37 -9.73 -2.19
N VAL A 175 -18.99 -8.78 -1.49
CA VAL A 175 -18.27 -7.70 -0.79
C VAL A 175 -18.32 -7.92 0.70
N GLN A 176 -17.17 -8.21 1.29
CA GLN A 176 -16.99 -8.46 2.72
C GLN A 176 -17.91 -9.59 3.25
N PRO A 177 -17.94 -10.77 2.63
CA PRO A 177 -18.73 -11.89 3.11
C PRO A 177 -18.12 -12.48 4.38
N THR A 178 -18.94 -12.99 5.28
CA THR A 178 -18.47 -13.71 6.47
C THR A 178 -17.74 -15.00 6.08
N HIS A 179 -18.23 -15.68 5.05
CA HIS A 179 -17.62 -16.87 4.47
C HIS A 179 -17.65 -16.75 2.95
N PRO A 180 -16.50 -16.42 2.30
CA PRO A 180 -16.48 -16.26 0.86
C PRO A 180 -16.75 -17.58 0.14
N ALA A 181 -17.66 -17.54 -0.84
CA ALA A 181 -17.95 -18.68 -1.71
C ALA A 181 -16.99 -18.77 -2.89
N TYR A 182 -16.28 -17.69 -3.21
CA TYR A 182 -15.37 -17.59 -4.35
C TYR A 182 -13.92 -17.48 -3.92
N ASP A 183 -13.02 -17.86 -4.85
CA ASP A 183 -11.56 -17.89 -4.63
C ASP A 183 -10.83 -16.70 -5.26
N ASP A 184 -11.43 -16.07 -6.25
CA ASP A 184 -10.82 -14.97 -7.00
C ASP A 184 -10.96 -13.66 -6.22
N VAL A 185 -9.83 -13.14 -5.71
CA VAL A 185 -9.81 -11.97 -4.82
C VAL A 185 -9.62 -10.70 -5.65
N TYR A 186 -10.57 -9.77 -5.61
CA TYR A 186 -10.41 -8.44 -6.20
C TYR A 186 -9.33 -7.65 -5.47
N MET A 187 -8.39 -7.08 -6.22
CA MET A 187 -7.24 -6.37 -5.66
C MET A 187 -7.48 -4.88 -5.38
N GLY A 188 -8.71 -4.39 -5.55
CA GLY A 188 -8.98 -2.96 -5.41
C GLY A 188 -8.36 -2.11 -6.52
N VAL A 189 -8.05 -2.71 -7.67
CA VAL A 189 -7.53 -2.04 -8.85
C VAL A 189 -8.48 -2.24 -10.00
N LEU A 190 -8.91 -1.16 -10.63
CA LEU A 190 -9.80 -1.22 -11.79
C LEU A 190 -9.44 -0.23 -12.88
N VAL A 191 -9.88 -0.53 -14.10
CA VAL A 191 -9.81 0.36 -15.25
C VAL A 191 -11.23 0.71 -15.70
N ILE A 192 -11.46 2.00 -15.93
CA ILE A 192 -12.78 2.53 -16.30
C ILE A 192 -12.63 3.78 -17.18
N LYS A 193 -13.62 4.11 -18.00
CA LYS A 193 -13.70 5.45 -18.60
C LYS A 193 -13.92 6.51 -17.53
N ARG A 194 -13.14 7.58 -17.59
CA ARG A 194 -13.21 8.70 -16.64
C ARG A 194 -14.62 9.31 -16.54
N GLU A 195 -15.30 9.48 -17.68
CA GLU A 195 -16.66 10.05 -17.70
C GLU A 195 -17.67 9.08 -17.09
N LEU A 196 -17.60 7.78 -17.42
CA LEU A 196 -18.47 6.78 -16.81
C LEU A 196 -18.31 6.75 -15.29
N LEU A 197 -17.06 6.82 -14.77
CA LEU A 197 -16.84 6.88 -13.33
C LEU A 197 -17.50 8.10 -12.70
N ARG A 198 -17.38 9.27 -13.33
CA ARG A 198 -18.02 10.50 -12.85
C ARG A 198 -19.53 10.38 -12.77
N ASP A 199 -20.16 9.88 -13.82
CA ASP A 199 -21.61 9.68 -13.87
C ASP A 199 -22.10 8.70 -12.78
N LEU A 200 -21.37 7.58 -12.60
CA LEU A 200 -21.65 6.61 -11.55
C LEU A 200 -21.51 7.21 -10.16
N VAL A 201 -20.45 7.98 -9.92
CA VAL A 201 -20.19 8.67 -8.64
C VAL A 201 -21.28 9.69 -8.34
N ASP A 202 -21.62 10.56 -9.28
CA ASP A 202 -22.65 11.60 -9.10
C ASP A 202 -24.01 10.97 -8.78
N LYS A 203 -24.38 9.91 -9.54
CA LYS A 203 -25.62 9.17 -9.30
C LYS A 203 -25.63 8.48 -7.93
N ALA A 204 -24.55 7.80 -7.55
CA ALA A 204 -24.48 7.06 -6.29
C ALA A 204 -24.52 8.00 -5.08
N VAL A 205 -23.70 9.07 -5.06
CA VAL A 205 -23.64 9.99 -3.93
C VAL A 205 -24.96 10.79 -3.78
N SER A 206 -25.66 11.11 -4.87
CA SER A 206 -27.00 11.73 -4.79
C SER A 206 -28.05 10.85 -4.09
N HIS A 207 -27.81 9.54 -3.99
CA HIS A 207 -28.65 8.59 -3.26
C HIS A 207 -28.07 8.20 -1.87
N GLY A 208 -27.05 8.90 -1.39
CA GLY A 208 -26.43 8.63 -0.09
C GLY A 208 -25.58 7.35 -0.06
N LEU A 209 -25.03 6.93 -1.20
CA LEU A 209 -24.18 5.75 -1.31
C LEU A 209 -22.70 6.15 -1.24
N HIS A 210 -21.87 5.35 -0.57
CA HIS A 210 -20.51 5.72 -0.21
C HIS A 210 -19.44 4.73 -0.71
N SER A 211 -19.79 3.44 -0.89
CA SER A 211 -18.86 2.37 -1.27
C SER A 211 -18.90 2.09 -2.77
N LEU A 212 -17.74 2.19 -3.44
CA LEU A 212 -17.64 1.84 -4.85
C LEU A 212 -17.95 0.36 -5.09
N ASP A 213 -17.38 -0.53 -4.28
CA ASP A 213 -17.54 -1.98 -4.45
C ASP A 213 -18.96 -2.43 -4.20
N ARG A 214 -19.52 -2.07 -3.04
CA ARG A 214 -20.85 -2.53 -2.60
C ARG A 214 -22.00 -1.80 -3.29
N ASP A 215 -21.87 -0.50 -3.44
CA ASP A 215 -23.01 0.33 -3.87
C ASP A 215 -23.03 0.58 -5.38
N VAL A 216 -21.90 0.38 -6.06
CA VAL A 216 -21.80 0.58 -7.52
C VAL A 216 -21.46 -0.72 -8.23
N LEU A 217 -20.25 -1.29 -8.01
CA LEU A 217 -19.79 -2.45 -8.79
C LEU A 217 -20.71 -3.66 -8.62
N LEU A 218 -21.04 -4.02 -7.39
CA LEU A 218 -21.95 -5.14 -7.10
C LEU A 218 -23.31 -4.96 -7.80
N ARG A 219 -23.88 -3.74 -7.76
CA ARG A 219 -25.16 -3.47 -8.44
C ARG A 219 -25.05 -3.56 -9.94
N LEU A 220 -23.98 -3.02 -10.53
CA LEU A 220 -23.75 -3.13 -11.98
C LEU A 220 -23.67 -4.59 -12.43
N VAL A 221 -23.07 -5.48 -11.62
CA VAL A 221 -23.01 -6.92 -11.88
C VAL A 221 -24.41 -7.56 -11.76
N GLN A 222 -25.13 -7.28 -10.67
CA GLN A 222 -26.47 -7.85 -10.41
C GLN A 222 -27.50 -7.43 -11.46
N ASP A 223 -27.51 -6.14 -11.81
CA ASP A 223 -28.45 -5.57 -12.77
C ASP A 223 -28.05 -5.83 -14.24
N LYS A 224 -26.84 -6.37 -14.45
CA LYS A 224 -26.23 -6.57 -15.79
C LYS A 224 -26.28 -5.29 -16.64
N SER A 225 -26.17 -4.13 -16.00
CA SER A 225 -26.29 -2.82 -16.64
C SER A 225 -24.97 -2.31 -17.23
N ALA A 226 -23.86 -3.01 -16.96
CA ALA A 226 -22.56 -2.75 -17.55
C ALA A 226 -21.80 -4.05 -17.80
N LYS A 227 -20.94 -4.04 -18.80
CA LYS A 227 -20.03 -5.16 -19.08
C LYS A 227 -18.81 -5.06 -18.19
N ILE A 228 -18.74 -5.92 -17.18
CA ILE A 228 -17.61 -5.99 -16.23
C ILE A 228 -16.85 -7.28 -16.48
N ASN A 229 -15.54 -7.16 -16.72
CA ASN A 229 -14.65 -8.31 -16.81
C ASN A 229 -13.51 -8.19 -15.78
N ALA A 230 -12.75 -9.25 -15.64
CA ALA A 230 -11.62 -9.28 -14.72
C ALA A 230 -10.35 -9.84 -15.38
N CYS A 231 -9.22 -9.22 -15.06
CA CYS A 231 -7.88 -9.59 -15.51
C CYS A 231 -7.09 -10.16 -14.34
N GLU A 232 -6.53 -11.36 -14.50
CA GLU A 232 -5.75 -12.04 -13.47
C GLU A 232 -4.37 -11.43 -13.32
N TYR A 233 -4.02 -11.00 -12.11
CA TYR A 233 -2.64 -10.71 -11.73
C TYR A 233 -1.96 -11.98 -11.23
N LYS A 234 -1.00 -12.49 -11.99
CA LYS A 234 -0.27 -13.75 -11.70
C LYS A 234 0.98 -13.56 -10.84
N GLY A 235 1.34 -12.30 -10.55
CA GLY A 235 2.48 -11.97 -9.70
C GLY A 235 2.17 -12.17 -8.23
N LYS A 236 3.22 -12.15 -7.39
CA LYS A 236 3.04 -12.13 -5.93
C LYS A 236 2.59 -10.73 -5.49
N CYS A 237 1.62 -10.70 -4.60
CA CYS A 237 1.14 -9.47 -3.98
C CYS A 237 0.98 -9.65 -2.46
N TRP A 238 0.97 -8.56 -1.73
CA TRP A 238 0.82 -8.53 -0.28
C TRP A 238 -0.17 -7.46 0.12
N LEU A 239 -0.94 -7.78 1.12
CA LEU A 239 -1.92 -6.88 1.69
C LEU A 239 -1.37 -6.29 2.98
N ILE A 240 -1.53 -4.97 3.15
CA ILE A 240 -1.06 -4.22 4.32
C ILE A 240 -2.28 -3.61 5.01
N ASP A 241 -2.95 -4.37 5.86
CA ASP A 241 -4.18 -3.96 6.50
C ASP A 241 -4.24 -4.25 8.00
N SER A 242 -3.24 -4.98 8.51
CA SER A 242 -3.12 -5.37 9.91
C SER A 242 -1.66 -5.41 10.32
N VAL A 243 -1.39 -5.39 11.63
CA VAL A 243 -0.03 -5.54 12.18
C VAL A 243 0.61 -6.83 11.69
N GLN A 244 -0.15 -7.93 11.64
CA GLN A 244 0.35 -9.23 11.19
C GLN A 244 0.70 -9.24 9.69
N SER A 245 -0.17 -8.66 8.83
CA SER A 245 0.08 -8.60 7.40
C SER A 245 1.28 -7.69 7.07
N TYR A 246 1.43 -6.58 7.78
CA TYR A 246 2.59 -5.72 7.69
C TYR A 246 3.89 -6.43 8.12
N PHE A 247 3.85 -7.14 9.24
CA PHE A 247 4.99 -7.92 9.73
C PHE A 247 5.37 -9.02 8.73
N ARG A 248 4.39 -9.79 8.27
CA ARG A 248 4.60 -10.87 7.28
C ARG A 248 5.27 -10.33 6.02
N PHE A 249 4.78 -9.25 5.44
CA PHE A 249 5.39 -8.66 4.25
C PHE A 249 6.88 -8.38 4.44
N ASN A 250 7.27 -7.74 5.54
CA ASN A 250 8.67 -7.40 5.80
C ASN A 250 9.53 -8.64 6.07
N MET A 251 8.97 -9.69 6.66
CA MET A 251 9.69 -10.97 6.82
C MET A 251 9.81 -11.72 5.49
N ASP A 252 8.75 -11.75 4.67
CA ASP A 252 8.75 -12.39 3.35
C ASP A 252 9.81 -11.78 2.42
N ILE A 253 10.07 -10.48 2.51
CA ILE A 253 11.10 -9.78 1.72
C ILE A 253 12.53 -10.24 2.06
N LEU A 254 12.75 -10.89 3.18
CA LEU A 254 14.04 -11.52 3.51
C LEU A 254 14.32 -12.73 2.60
N ASP A 255 13.29 -13.42 2.09
CA ASP A 255 13.47 -14.48 1.08
C ASP A 255 13.91 -13.85 -0.26
N PRO A 256 15.09 -14.27 -0.79
CA PRO A 256 15.60 -13.75 -2.05
C PRO A 256 14.66 -13.98 -3.26
N LYS A 257 13.88 -15.06 -3.26
CA LYS A 257 12.94 -15.39 -4.35
C LYS A 257 11.76 -14.43 -4.33
N LEU A 258 11.15 -14.22 -3.16
CA LEU A 258 10.04 -13.28 -3.00
C LEU A 258 10.50 -11.84 -3.26
N ARG A 259 11.67 -11.45 -2.77
CA ARG A 259 12.26 -10.14 -3.04
C ARG A 259 12.47 -9.91 -4.55
N LYS A 260 13.02 -10.87 -5.29
CA LYS A 260 13.19 -10.77 -6.75
C LYS A 260 11.86 -10.72 -7.51
N SER A 261 10.81 -11.36 -7.01
CA SER A 261 9.50 -11.28 -7.64
C SER A 261 8.87 -9.89 -7.56
N LEU A 262 9.21 -9.12 -6.52
CA LEU A 262 8.73 -7.75 -6.31
C LEU A 262 9.65 -6.69 -6.94
N PHE A 263 10.96 -6.83 -6.76
CA PHE A 263 11.97 -5.90 -7.30
C PHE A 263 12.57 -6.47 -8.58
N ARG A 264 11.91 -6.18 -9.70
CA ARG A 264 12.30 -6.65 -11.03
C ARG A 264 13.02 -5.54 -11.79
N ASP A 265 14.05 -5.89 -12.54
CA ASP A 265 14.83 -4.91 -13.31
C ASP A 265 13.99 -4.22 -14.40
N GLU A 266 13.06 -4.96 -15.02
CA GLU A 266 12.14 -4.45 -16.05
C GLU A 266 11.04 -3.56 -15.49
N LEU A 267 10.75 -3.62 -14.18
CA LEU A 267 9.76 -2.81 -13.49
C LEU A 267 10.37 -2.19 -12.22
N PRO A 268 11.21 -1.17 -12.36
CA PRO A 268 11.87 -0.55 -11.21
C PRO A 268 10.86 0.09 -10.26
N VAL A 269 11.10 -0.07 -8.96
CA VAL A 269 10.35 0.61 -7.91
C VAL A 269 11.13 1.85 -7.49
N PHE A 270 10.57 3.02 -7.80
CA PHE A 270 11.15 4.31 -7.42
C PHE A 270 10.73 4.69 -6.00
N THR A 271 11.56 5.45 -5.31
CA THR A 271 11.27 5.98 -3.97
C THR A 271 12.05 7.27 -3.74
N LYS A 272 11.65 8.04 -2.73
CA LYS A 272 12.37 9.25 -2.31
C LYS A 272 13.80 8.90 -1.91
N VAL A 273 14.78 9.45 -2.64
CA VAL A 273 16.20 9.29 -2.32
C VAL A 273 16.54 10.14 -1.10
N ARG A 274 17.33 9.57 -0.22
CA ARG A 274 17.97 10.27 0.89
C ARG A 274 19.44 9.90 0.87
N ASP A 275 20.29 10.90 0.96
CA ASP A 275 21.74 10.72 1.04
C ASP A 275 22.06 10.37 2.50
N GLU A 276 22.43 9.11 2.72
CA GLU A 276 22.85 8.57 4.00
C GLU A 276 24.22 7.91 3.84
N MET A 277 24.97 7.82 4.91
CA MET A 277 26.24 7.07 4.89
C MET A 277 25.97 5.57 4.70
N PRO A 278 26.92 4.81 4.13
CA PRO A 278 26.82 3.35 4.13
C PRO A 278 26.64 2.78 5.53
N ALA A 279 26.02 1.60 5.63
CA ALA A 279 25.92 0.88 6.91
C ALA A 279 27.31 0.49 7.42
N CYS A 280 27.54 0.68 8.73
CA CYS A 280 28.79 0.36 9.40
C CYS A 280 28.59 -0.83 10.35
N TYR A 281 29.57 -1.74 10.34
CA TYR A 281 29.56 -2.95 11.17
C TYR A 281 30.78 -2.94 12.07
N GLY A 282 30.58 -3.12 13.38
CA GLY A 282 31.66 -3.27 14.34
C GLY A 282 32.33 -4.64 14.26
N ASP A 283 33.51 -4.78 14.89
CA ASP A 283 34.33 -6.01 14.80
C ASP A 283 33.59 -7.27 15.31
N ASN A 284 32.68 -7.14 16.25
CA ASN A 284 31.90 -8.24 16.83
C ASN A 284 30.47 -8.32 16.30
N ALA A 285 30.13 -7.53 15.27
CA ALA A 285 28.80 -7.54 14.69
C ALA A 285 28.49 -8.87 14.01
N THR A 286 27.31 -9.43 14.27
CA THR A 286 26.81 -10.63 13.60
C THR A 286 25.47 -10.30 12.94
N VAL A 287 25.39 -10.42 11.62
CA VAL A 287 24.17 -10.14 10.84
C VAL A 287 23.83 -11.36 9.98
N ILE A 288 22.67 -11.97 10.25
CA ILE A 288 22.21 -13.20 9.60
C ILE A 288 20.85 -12.95 8.99
N ASN A 289 20.67 -13.31 7.71
CA ASN A 289 19.40 -13.24 6.98
C ASN A 289 18.61 -11.95 7.26
N SER A 290 19.26 -10.80 7.20
CA SER A 290 18.65 -9.52 7.55
C SER A 290 18.81 -8.49 6.44
N LEU A 291 17.85 -7.58 6.33
CA LEU A 291 17.90 -6.45 5.42
C LEU A 291 18.31 -5.20 6.21
N VAL A 292 19.43 -4.62 5.84
CA VAL A 292 20.01 -3.45 6.52
C VAL A 292 20.05 -2.29 5.55
N ALA A 293 19.40 -1.19 5.89
CA ALA A 293 19.41 0.03 5.10
C ALA A 293 20.62 0.92 5.41
N ASP A 294 20.79 1.98 4.62
CA ASP A 294 21.87 2.94 4.74
C ASP A 294 21.88 3.63 6.12
N GLY A 295 23.05 4.09 6.57
CA GLY A 295 23.23 4.82 7.83
C GLY A 295 23.16 3.96 9.10
N CYS A 296 22.91 2.65 8.99
CA CYS A 296 22.87 1.77 10.15
C CYS A 296 24.25 1.59 10.79
N GLN A 297 24.28 1.49 12.13
CA GLN A 297 25.46 1.19 12.92
C GLN A 297 25.20 -0.08 13.74
N ILE A 298 25.89 -1.17 13.44
CA ILE A 298 25.63 -2.47 14.02
C ILE A 298 26.89 -2.98 14.72
N GLU A 299 26.82 -3.13 16.04
CA GLU A 299 27.87 -3.67 16.89
C GLU A 299 27.42 -4.92 17.67
N GLY A 300 26.12 -5.25 17.59
CA GLY A 300 25.48 -6.41 18.21
C GLY A 300 25.11 -7.50 17.21
N THR A 301 24.17 -8.36 17.60
CA THR A 301 23.66 -9.49 16.79
C THR A 301 22.29 -9.15 16.23
N VAL A 302 22.10 -9.37 14.90
CA VAL A 302 20.85 -9.15 14.19
C VAL A 302 20.53 -10.39 13.36
N GLU A 303 19.37 -11.00 13.59
CA GLU A 303 18.90 -12.19 12.88
C GLU A 303 17.48 -11.99 12.32
N ASN A 304 17.22 -12.46 11.08
CA ASN A 304 15.91 -12.44 10.44
C ASN A 304 15.17 -11.10 10.62
N SER A 305 15.82 -9.98 10.43
CA SER A 305 15.27 -8.66 10.77
C SER A 305 15.39 -7.66 9.65
N VAL A 306 14.50 -6.66 9.65
CA VAL A 306 14.52 -5.55 8.71
C VAL A 306 14.86 -4.28 9.46
N LEU A 307 16.03 -3.71 9.16
CA LEU A 307 16.53 -2.46 9.75
C LEU A 307 16.41 -1.35 8.72
N PHE A 308 15.67 -0.31 9.09
CA PHE A 308 15.55 0.91 8.28
C PHE A 308 16.72 1.84 8.53
N ARG A 309 16.76 2.95 7.79
CA ARG A 309 17.88 3.91 7.81
C ARG A 309 18.22 4.40 9.22
N GLY A 310 19.51 4.53 9.50
CA GLY A 310 20.02 5.14 10.73
C GLY A 310 19.79 4.33 12.00
N VAL A 311 19.41 3.06 11.90
CA VAL A 311 19.21 2.17 13.07
C VAL A 311 20.55 1.90 13.75
N LYS A 312 20.56 1.93 15.10
CA LYS A 312 21.74 1.67 15.92
C LYS A 312 21.53 0.45 16.82
N ILE A 313 22.40 -0.53 16.68
CA ILE A 313 22.44 -1.74 17.49
C ILE A 313 23.75 -1.76 18.26
N ALA A 314 23.69 -1.51 19.56
CA ALA A 314 24.88 -1.39 20.42
C ALA A 314 25.52 -2.76 20.73
N PRO A 315 26.77 -2.79 21.25
CA PRO A 315 27.46 -4.02 21.64
C PRO A 315 26.64 -4.89 22.60
N GLY A 316 26.62 -6.21 22.33
CA GLY A 316 25.89 -7.16 23.16
C GLY A 316 24.34 -7.12 23.01
N ALA A 317 23.80 -6.20 22.22
CA ALA A 317 22.38 -6.20 21.91
C ALA A 317 22.06 -7.36 20.94
N TYR A 318 20.91 -7.99 21.13
CA TYR A 318 20.40 -9.10 20.31
C TYR A 318 19.02 -8.77 19.76
N VAL A 319 18.90 -8.81 18.42
CA VAL A 319 17.68 -8.47 17.68
C VAL A 319 17.33 -9.64 16.78
N LYS A 320 16.12 -10.20 16.94
CA LYS A 320 15.66 -11.35 16.15
C LYS A 320 14.21 -11.19 15.72
N ASN A 321 13.91 -11.55 14.47
CA ASN A 321 12.56 -11.47 13.89
C ASN A 321 11.94 -10.08 14.14
N CYS A 322 12.66 -8.99 13.88
CA CYS A 322 12.22 -7.64 14.20
C CYS A 322 12.16 -6.74 12.97
N ILE A 323 11.30 -5.74 13.07
CA ILE A 323 11.27 -4.59 12.15
C ILE A 323 11.63 -3.38 12.99
N ILE A 324 12.77 -2.74 12.70
CA ILE A 324 13.18 -1.51 13.38
C ILE A 324 13.17 -0.38 12.37
N MET A 325 12.25 0.57 12.54
CA MET A 325 12.10 1.71 11.66
C MET A 325 13.19 2.75 11.90
N GLN A 326 13.18 3.78 11.04
CA GLN A 326 14.21 4.81 10.96
C GLN A 326 14.63 5.38 12.32
N ASP A 327 15.95 5.50 12.55
CA ASP A 327 16.59 6.05 13.74
C ASP A 327 16.24 5.31 15.05
N GLY A 328 15.70 4.07 14.96
CA GLY A 328 15.46 3.22 16.12
C GLY A 328 16.78 2.75 16.76
N GLN A 329 16.80 2.55 18.08
CA GLN A 329 18.01 2.22 18.82
C GLN A 329 17.79 1.04 19.78
N ALA A 330 18.72 0.08 19.77
CA ALA A 330 18.84 -0.96 20.78
C ALA A 330 20.15 -0.74 21.54
N HIS A 331 20.07 -0.40 22.83
CA HIS A 331 21.24 -0.12 23.65
C HIS A 331 21.91 -1.43 24.11
N GLU A 332 23.08 -1.29 24.72
CA GLU A 332 23.94 -2.38 25.17
C GLU A 332 23.18 -3.46 25.97
N GLY A 333 23.34 -4.71 25.58
CA GLY A 333 22.68 -5.85 26.21
C GLY A 333 21.17 -5.95 26.06
N ALA A 334 20.54 -5.09 25.25
CA ALA A 334 19.10 -5.17 24.95
C ALA A 334 18.78 -6.47 24.20
N TYR A 335 17.68 -7.15 24.56
CA TYR A 335 17.19 -8.36 23.90
C TYR A 335 15.80 -8.11 23.31
N ILE A 336 15.68 -8.18 21.98
CA ILE A 336 14.46 -7.84 21.26
C ILE A 336 14.10 -8.97 20.30
N GLU A 337 12.89 -9.53 20.44
CA GLU A 337 12.43 -10.63 19.61
C GLU A 337 10.95 -10.48 19.24
N ASN A 338 10.59 -10.75 17.98
CA ASN A 338 9.24 -10.64 17.45
C ASN A 338 8.58 -9.28 17.69
N CYS A 339 9.27 -8.19 17.34
CA CYS A 339 8.83 -6.82 17.60
C CYS A 339 8.86 -5.91 16.38
N ILE A 340 8.01 -4.90 16.39
CA ILE A 340 8.03 -3.77 15.48
C ILE A 340 8.33 -2.53 16.30
N LEU A 341 9.47 -1.90 16.07
CA LEU A 341 9.83 -0.62 16.66
C LEU A 341 9.58 0.48 15.62
N ASP A 342 8.69 1.40 15.92
CA ASP A 342 8.43 2.55 15.05
C ASP A 342 9.60 3.56 15.13
N LYS A 343 9.55 4.60 14.32
CA LYS A 343 10.64 5.58 14.19
C LYS A 343 11.10 6.14 15.53
N GLN A 344 12.41 6.23 15.71
CA GLN A 344 13.04 6.83 16.88
C GLN A 344 12.69 6.13 18.22
N ALA A 345 12.14 4.91 18.16
CA ALA A 345 11.95 4.10 19.37
C ALA A 345 13.30 3.66 19.95
N VAL A 346 13.44 3.70 21.27
CA VAL A 346 14.68 3.37 21.97
C VAL A 346 14.44 2.28 23.01
N ILE A 347 15.19 1.18 22.89
CA ILE A 347 15.23 0.11 23.89
C ILE A 347 16.48 0.29 24.75
N LYS A 348 16.27 0.52 26.06
CA LYS A 348 17.34 0.81 27.01
C LYS A 348 18.25 -0.39 27.26
N ARG A 349 19.37 -0.10 27.89
CA ARG A 349 20.38 -1.09 28.30
C ARG A 349 19.76 -2.25 29.09
N ASN A 350 20.10 -3.49 28.70
CA ASN A 350 19.66 -4.74 29.33
C ASN A 350 18.12 -4.95 29.35
N ALA A 351 17.35 -4.13 28.67
CA ALA A 351 15.92 -4.34 28.57
C ALA A 351 15.60 -5.58 27.69
N ARG A 352 14.54 -6.32 28.04
CA ARG A 352 14.08 -7.49 27.29
C ARG A 352 12.67 -7.26 26.79
N LEU A 353 12.50 -7.39 25.48
CA LEU A 353 11.22 -7.23 24.81
C LEU A 353 11.01 -8.43 23.88
N ILE A 354 10.08 -9.31 24.25
CA ILE A 354 9.81 -10.55 23.51
C ILE A 354 8.32 -10.63 23.20
N GLY A 355 7.99 -10.54 21.92
CA GLY A 355 6.64 -10.72 21.42
C GLY A 355 6.32 -12.18 21.09
N PRO A 356 5.03 -12.57 21.07
CA PRO A 356 4.61 -13.84 20.51
C PRO A 356 4.87 -13.90 18.99
N GLU A 357 5.22 -15.08 18.47
CA GLU A 357 5.43 -15.27 17.03
C GLU A 357 4.19 -14.92 16.18
N ALA A 358 3.00 -15.26 16.70
CA ALA A 358 1.73 -15.03 15.99
C ALA A 358 1.32 -13.55 15.95
N TYR A 359 1.84 -12.70 16.87
CA TYR A 359 1.46 -11.30 16.97
C TYR A 359 2.62 -10.47 17.54
N PRO A 360 3.39 -9.74 16.69
CA PRO A 360 4.52 -8.96 17.15
C PRO A 360 4.09 -7.83 18.09
N ILE A 361 4.93 -7.51 19.08
CA ILE A 361 4.74 -6.32 19.90
C ILE A 361 5.09 -5.08 19.06
N VAL A 362 4.21 -4.09 19.10
CA VAL A 362 4.42 -2.80 18.44
C VAL A 362 4.82 -1.75 19.48
N ILE A 363 5.96 -1.11 19.27
CA ILE A 363 6.41 0.05 20.04
C ILE A 363 6.22 1.28 19.16
N GLY A 364 5.43 2.22 19.66
CA GLY A 364 5.09 3.43 18.93
C GLY A 364 6.28 4.37 18.69
N LYS A 365 6.06 5.38 17.86
CA LYS A 365 7.05 6.40 17.52
C LYS A 365 7.51 7.18 18.77
N ASP A 366 8.83 7.47 18.84
CA ASP A 366 9.48 8.25 19.93
C ASP A 366 9.36 7.61 21.34
N VAL A 367 8.94 6.35 21.45
CA VAL A 367 8.80 5.65 22.74
C VAL A 367 10.16 5.15 23.22
N VAL A 368 10.43 5.28 24.53
CA VAL A 368 11.64 4.83 25.21
C VAL A 368 11.27 3.80 26.27
N ILE A 369 11.78 2.58 26.17
CA ILE A 369 11.55 1.45 27.08
C ILE A 369 12.83 1.05 27.80
#